data_205aba3612f99a978c2e5b933777934b
#
_entry.id   205aba3612f99a978c2e5b933777934b
#
_cell.length_a   1.000
_cell.length_b   1.000
_cell.length_c   1.000
_cell.angle_alpha   90.00
_cell.angle_beta   90.00
_cell.angle_gamma   90.00
#
_symmetry.space_group_name_H-M   'P 1'
#
loop_
_entity.id
_entity.type
_entity.pdbx_description
1 polymer ?
#
loop_
_entity_poly.entity_id
_entity_poly.type
_entity_poly.pdbx_seq_one_letter_code
_entity_poly.pdbx_strand_id
1 'polypeptide(L)'
;MKSNTFKEYIAPVVVLVCICLVITFALAYVNSITAPIIEQNAIETANAARAELLPAADTFTEFKDKDKLVELDPGKVFVTECYIADNGSGMVVTVKTKSFGGLLTEMVGIDNQGAITGVKVTAHGDTPGLGTKAHAPEHLQQYVGMNSYNDFSAKADPSVNHVSGATISSNGVHYGVCAALEQYKLVGGAN
;
A
#
# COMPACT_ATOMS: atom_id res chain seq x y z
N MET A 1 6.57 13.98 63.47
CA MET A 1 5.65 13.50 62.43
C MET A 1 5.93 14.13 61.05
N LYS A 2 7.15 14.11 60.52
CA LYS A 2 7.49 14.62 59.17
C LYS A 2 8.08 13.60 58.22
N SER A 3 8.22 12.31 58.64
CA SER A 3 8.95 11.28 57.87
C SER A 3 8.05 10.40 56.99
N ASN A 4 6.75 10.39 57.18
CA ASN A 4 5.85 9.46 56.48
C ASN A 4 5.33 9.96 55.14
N THR A 5 5.22 11.28 54.95
CA THR A 5 4.68 11.87 53.75
C THR A 5 5.53 11.56 52.49
N PHE A 6 6.82 11.54 52.63
CA PHE A 6 7.73 11.19 51.51
C PHE A 6 7.55 9.75 51.08
N LYS A 7 7.50 8.79 52.05
CA LYS A 7 7.30 7.37 51.72
C LYS A 7 5.91 7.06 51.19
N GLU A 8 4.90 7.79 51.69
CA GLU A 8 3.49 7.51 51.41
C GLU A 8 3.02 8.09 50.07
N TYR A 9 3.53 9.28 49.66
CA TYR A 9 3.09 9.96 48.48
C TYR A 9 4.17 10.15 47.40
N ILE A 10 5.40 10.47 47.80
CA ILE A 10 6.47 10.80 46.85
C ILE A 10 7.16 9.54 46.31
N ALA A 11 7.46 8.57 47.18
CA ALA A 11 8.15 7.36 46.74
C ALA A 11 7.38 6.56 45.63
N PRO A 12 6.05 6.35 45.69
CA PRO A 12 5.31 5.69 44.62
C PRO A 12 5.37 6.45 43.31
N VAL A 13 5.31 7.78 43.37
CA VAL A 13 5.40 8.63 42.16
C VAL A 13 6.78 8.54 41.52
N VAL A 14 7.84 8.59 42.30
CA VAL A 14 9.22 8.45 41.81
C VAL A 14 9.44 7.08 41.19
N VAL A 15 8.97 6.01 41.84
CA VAL A 15 9.04 4.65 41.28
C VAL A 15 8.32 4.54 39.97
N LEU A 16 7.11 5.10 39.86
CA LEU A 16 6.34 5.09 38.61
C LEU A 16 7.07 5.85 37.49
N VAL A 17 7.60 7.04 37.77
CA VAL A 17 8.38 7.82 36.81
C VAL A 17 9.63 7.05 36.35
N CYS A 18 10.35 6.41 37.28
CA CYS A 18 11.52 5.60 36.93
C CYS A 18 11.15 4.42 36.03
N ILE A 19 10.06 3.71 36.31
CA ILE A 19 9.58 2.61 35.47
C ILE A 19 9.22 3.12 34.07
N CYS A 20 8.49 4.22 33.98
CA CYS A 20 8.14 4.83 32.69
C CYS A 20 9.38 5.21 31.87
N LEU A 21 10.38 5.84 32.53
CA LEU A 21 11.63 6.22 31.87
C LEU A 21 12.41 4.99 31.35
N VAL A 22 12.54 3.92 32.15
CA VAL A 22 13.24 2.71 31.76
C VAL A 22 12.55 2.04 30.57
N ILE A 23 11.21 1.91 30.62
CA ILE A 23 10.45 1.28 29.52
C ILE A 23 10.53 2.13 28.26
N THR A 24 10.37 3.44 28.37
CA THR A 24 10.45 4.35 27.21
C THR A 24 11.83 4.31 26.57
N PHE A 25 12.89 4.32 27.38
CA PHE A 25 14.26 4.21 26.89
C PHE A 25 14.50 2.86 26.19
N ALA A 26 14.05 1.75 26.79
CA ALA A 26 14.18 0.43 26.19
C ALA A 26 13.44 0.34 24.84
N LEU A 27 12.22 0.87 24.76
CA LEU A 27 11.46 0.91 23.51
C LEU A 27 12.14 1.79 22.45
N ALA A 28 12.62 2.97 22.82
CA ALA A 28 13.34 3.86 21.90
C ALA A 28 14.63 3.20 21.39
N TYR A 29 15.37 2.50 22.25
CA TYR A 29 16.57 1.78 21.87
C TYR A 29 16.27 0.64 20.89
N VAL A 30 15.27 -0.19 21.17
CA VAL A 30 14.85 -1.27 20.25
C VAL A 30 14.40 -0.68 18.92
N ASN A 31 13.57 0.37 18.95
CA ASN A 31 13.10 1.03 17.72
C ASN A 31 14.25 1.60 16.87
N SER A 32 15.29 2.17 17.50
CA SER A 32 16.43 2.72 16.76
C SER A 32 17.23 1.66 15.98
N ILE A 33 17.22 0.42 16.46
CA ILE A 33 17.87 -0.72 15.79
C ILE A 33 16.95 -1.35 14.73
N THR A 34 15.66 -1.46 15.04
CA THR A 34 14.71 -2.17 14.17
C THR A 34 14.20 -1.32 13.02
N ALA A 35 14.05 -0.01 13.20
CA ALA A 35 13.53 0.87 12.15
C ALA A 35 14.32 0.80 10.82
N PRO A 36 15.67 0.88 10.79
CA PRO A 36 16.41 0.78 9.55
C PRO A 36 16.29 -0.60 8.89
N ILE A 37 16.18 -1.67 9.68
CA ILE A 37 16.01 -3.04 9.16
C ILE A 37 14.62 -3.19 8.53
N ILE A 38 13.59 -2.64 9.16
CA ILE A 38 12.22 -2.64 8.62
C ILE A 38 12.18 -1.87 7.30
N GLU A 39 12.84 -0.71 7.23
CA GLU A 39 12.90 0.10 6.02
C GLU A 39 13.62 -0.63 4.87
N GLN A 40 14.77 -1.25 5.14
CA GLN A 40 15.49 -2.04 4.14
C GLN A 40 14.65 -3.22 3.63
N ASN A 41 14.04 -3.98 4.52
CA ASN A 41 13.18 -5.10 4.15
C ASN A 41 11.95 -4.63 3.33
N ALA A 42 11.40 -3.46 3.64
CA ALA A 42 10.30 -2.88 2.89
C ALA A 42 10.72 -2.51 1.46
N ILE A 43 11.91 -1.92 1.28
CA ILE A 43 12.47 -1.59 -0.03
C ILE A 43 12.75 -2.86 -0.84
N GLU A 44 13.38 -3.87 -0.24
CA GLU A 44 13.66 -5.15 -0.91
C GLU A 44 12.36 -5.85 -1.32
N THR A 45 11.37 -5.90 -0.44
CA THR A 45 10.06 -6.47 -0.74
C THR A 45 9.34 -5.72 -1.87
N ALA A 46 9.43 -4.39 -1.87
CA ALA A 46 8.85 -3.56 -2.93
C ALA A 46 9.56 -3.79 -4.28
N ASN A 47 10.89 -3.89 -4.28
CA ASN A 47 11.67 -4.18 -5.50
C ASN A 47 11.36 -5.58 -6.05
N ALA A 48 11.26 -6.58 -5.19
CA ALA A 48 10.86 -7.92 -5.58
C ALA A 48 9.45 -7.94 -6.18
N ALA A 49 8.50 -7.21 -5.57
CA ALA A 49 7.15 -7.07 -6.09
C ALA A 49 7.11 -6.37 -7.46
N ARG A 50 7.93 -5.32 -7.67
CA ARG A 50 8.04 -4.65 -8.98
C ARG A 50 8.54 -5.59 -10.06
N ALA A 51 9.60 -6.36 -9.76
CA ALA A 51 10.16 -7.35 -10.70
C ALA A 51 9.15 -8.48 -11.02
N GLU A 52 8.33 -8.89 -10.05
CA GLU A 52 7.27 -9.87 -10.28
C GLU A 52 6.15 -9.31 -11.18
N LEU A 53 5.75 -8.05 -10.96
CA LEU A 53 4.66 -7.41 -11.69
C LEU A 53 5.06 -6.98 -13.10
N LEU A 54 6.32 -6.65 -13.34
CA LEU A 54 6.83 -6.29 -14.66
C LEU A 54 8.16 -7.02 -14.95
N PRO A 55 8.13 -8.32 -15.24
CA PRO A 55 9.34 -9.12 -15.45
C PRO A 55 10.20 -8.70 -16.65
N ALA A 56 9.62 -7.93 -17.58
CA ALA A 56 10.31 -7.38 -18.74
C ALA A 56 11.21 -6.18 -18.41
N ALA A 57 11.11 -5.62 -17.19
CA ALA A 57 11.89 -4.49 -16.76
C ALA A 57 13.25 -4.93 -16.19
N ASP A 58 14.32 -4.24 -16.58
CA ASP A 58 15.67 -4.47 -16.03
C ASP A 58 15.89 -3.65 -14.76
N THR A 59 15.57 -2.37 -14.82
CA THR A 59 15.72 -1.40 -13.72
C THR A 59 14.54 -0.44 -13.72
N PHE A 60 14.33 0.22 -12.56
CA PHE A 60 13.22 1.14 -12.37
C PHE A 60 13.72 2.49 -11.88
N THR A 61 13.25 3.56 -12.49
CA THR A 61 13.44 4.94 -12.01
C THR A 61 12.13 5.47 -11.42
N GLU A 62 12.23 6.05 -10.22
CA GLU A 62 11.08 6.69 -9.56
C GLU A 62 10.65 7.94 -10.32
N PHE A 63 9.37 8.07 -10.59
CA PHE A 63 8.77 9.27 -11.15
C PHE A 63 8.70 10.38 -10.10
N LYS A 64 9.48 11.44 -10.30
CA LYS A 64 9.72 12.48 -9.28
C LYS A 64 8.67 13.59 -9.24
N ASP A 65 7.86 13.73 -10.29
CA ASP A 65 6.86 14.81 -10.38
C ASP A 65 5.60 14.44 -9.57
N LYS A 66 5.65 14.73 -8.28
CA LYS A 66 4.56 14.39 -7.35
C LYS A 66 3.24 15.11 -7.64
N ASP A 67 3.30 16.25 -8.33
CA ASP A 67 2.11 17.03 -8.69
C ASP A 67 1.30 16.36 -9.82
N LYS A 68 1.91 15.39 -10.50
CA LYS A 68 1.27 14.56 -11.54
C LYS A 68 0.87 13.18 -11.05
N LEU A 69 0.92 12.92 -9.75
CA LEU A 69 0.36 11.69 -9.22
C LEU A 69 -1.17 11.80 -9.15
N VAL A 70 -1.85 10.80 -9.70
CA VAL A 70 -3.31 10.77 -9.77
C VAL A 70 -3.91 10.62 -8.37
N GLU A 71 -4.86 11.50 -8.05
CA GLU A 71 -5.72 11.40 -6.88
C GLU A 71 -7.18 11.45 -7.35
N LEU A 72 -7.87 10.31 -7.32
CA LEU A 72 -9.25 10.19 -7.79
C LEU A 72 -10.27 10.59 -6.72
N ASP A 73 -10.00 10.26 -5.45
CA ASP A 73 -10.81 10.68 -4.29
C ASP A 73 -9.85 11.04 -3.14
N PRO A 74 -9.78 12.33 -2.76
CA PRO A 74 -8.85 12.82 -1.75
C PRO A 74 -8.88 12.00 -0.45
N GLY A 75 -7.70 11.46 -0.08
CA GLY A 75 -7.53 10.64 1.11
C GLY A 75 -8.16 9.23 1.04
N LYS A 76 -8.77 8.85 -0.08
CA LYS A 76 -9.39 7.52 -0.25
C LYS A 76 -8.82 6.72 -1.40
N VAL A 77 -8.50 7.36 -2.54
CA VAL A 77 -7.95 6.71 -3.73
C VAL A 77 -6.89 7.61 -4.34
N PHE A 78 -5.62 7.28 -4.12
CA PHE A 78 -4.50 8.09 -4.58
C PHE A 78 -3.25 7.26 -4.87
N VAL A 79 -2.53 7.66 -5.90
CA VAL A 79 -1.22 7.12 -6.24
C VAL A 79 -0.20 7.70 -5.26
N THR A 80 0.66 6.84 -4.72
CA THR A 80 1.74 7.26 -3.80
C THR A 80 3.09 7.27 -4.47
N GLU A 81 3.33 6.30 -5.37
CA GLU A 81 4.59 6.13 -6.07
C GLU A 81 4.31 5.62 -7.48
N CYS A 82 5.14 6.04 -8.42
CA CYS A 82 5.17 5.52 -9.77
C CYS A 82 6.62 5.24 -10.16
N TYR A 83 6.90 4.05 -10.63
CA TYR A 83 8.22 3.62 -11.09
C TYR A 83 8.15 3.24 -12.56
N ILE A 84 8.97 3.90 -13.37
CA ILE A 84 9.05 3.68 -14.82
C ILE A 84 10.21 2.74 -15.08
N ALA A 85 10.00 1.74 -15.92
CA ALA A 85 11.06 0.84 -16.36
C ALA A 85 12.01 1.57 -17.31
N ASP A 86 13.33 1.53 -17.02
CA ASP A 86 14.35 2.28 -17.78
C ASP A 86 14.47 1.77 -19.23
N ASN A 87 14.12 0.51 -19.47
CA ASN A 87 14.08 -0.07 -20.82
C ASN A 87 12.78 0.21 -21.59
N GLY A 88 11.87 1.03 -21.04
CA GLY A 88 10.61 1.39 -21.67
C GLY A 88 9.58 0.25 -21.74
N SER A 89 9.75 -0.82 -20.96
CA SER A 89 8.81 -1.96 -20.96
C SER A 89 7.49 -1.66 -20.25
N GLY A 90 7.40 -0.55 -19.50
CA GLY A 90 6.18 -0.14 -18.81
C GLY A 90 6.46 0.58 -17.50
N MET A 91 5.52 0.48 -16.55
CA MET A 91 5.62 1.08 -15.23
C MET A 91 4.97 0.23 -14.15
N VAL A 92 5.35 0.48 -12.91
CA VAL A 92 4.68 -0.06 -11.72
C VAL A 92 4.19 1.09 -10.86
N VAL A 93 2.90 1.10 -10.57
CA VAL A 93 2.22 2.16 -9.82
C VAL A 93 1.83 1.61 -8.45
N THR A 94 2.20 2.31 -7.38
CA THR A 94 1.75 2.02 -6.02
C THR A 94 0.58 2.94 -5.67
N VAL A 95 -0.56 2.34 -5.34
CA VAL A 95 -1.80 3.05 -5.04
C VAL A 95 -2.26 2.73 -3.62
N LYS A 96 -2.77 3.74 -2.93
CA LYS A 96 -3.51 3.56 -1.68
C LYS A 96 -4.99 3.80 -1.90
N THR A 97 -5.79 2.85 -1.45
CA THR A 97 -7.24 2.89 -1.62
C THR A 97 -7.97 2.60 -0.32
N LYS A 98 -9.16 3.15 -0.17
CA LYS A 98 -10.02 2.87 0.97
C LYS A 98 -10.67 1.50 0.80
N SER A 99 -10.34 0.57 1.71
CA SER A 99 -10.97 -0.74 1.85
C SER A 99 -11.78 -0.82 3.14
N PHE A 100 -12.37 -1.99 3.42
CA PHE A 100 -13.17 -2.20 4.64
C PHE A 100 -12.32 -2.05 5.91
N GLY A 101 -11.13 -2.62 5.93
CA GLY A 101 -10.20 -2.60 7.07
C GLY A 101 -9.35 -1.33 7.19
N GLY A 102 -9.60 -0.30 6.38
CA GLY A 102 -8.80 0.92 6.34
C GLY A 102 -8.17 1.16 4.97
N LEU A 103 -6.99 1.79 4.94
CA LEU A 103 -6.24 1.95 3.70
C LEU A 103 -5.57 0.63 3.31
N LEU A 104 -5.81 0.23 2.07
CA LEU A 104 -5.15 -0.86 1.38
C LEU A 104 -4.06 -0.26 0.50
N THR A 105 -2.90 -0.90 0.44
CA THR A 105 -1.82 -0.55 -0.49
C THR A 105 -1.67 -1.66 -1.51
N GLU A 106 -1.70 -1.31 -2.77
CA GLU A 106 -1.50 -2.25 -3.86
C GLU A 106 -0.52 -1.70 -4.89
N MET A 107 0.11 -2.60 -5.60
CA MET A 107 1.00 -2.32 -6.71
C MET A 107 0.41 -2.90 -7.98
N VAL A 108 0.39 -2.11 -9.03
CA VAL A 108 -0.13 -2.49 -10.36
C VAL A 108 0.99 -2.34 -11.38
N GLY A 109 1.36 -3.43 -12.03
CA GLY A 109 2.26 -3.42 -13.18
C GLY A 109 1.47 -3.14 -14.46
N ILE A 110 1.99 -2.27 -15.31
CA ILE A 110 1.38 -1.91 -16.60
C ILE A 110 2.48 -1.92 -17.65
N ASP A 111 2.26 -2.58 -18.77
CA ASP A 111 3.20 -2.64 -19.87
C ASP A 111 3.20 -1.35 -20.72
N ASN A 112 4.07 -1.31 -21.72
CA ASN A 112 4.18 -0.17 -22.64
C ASN A 112 2.99 -0.01 -23.61
N GLN A 113 2.05 -0.96 -23.63
CA GLN A 113 0.79 -0.88 -24.38
C GLN A 113 -0.38 -0.44 -23.51
N GLY A 114 -0.13 -0.23 -22.21
CA GLY A 114 -1.14 0.14 -21.23
C GLY A 114 -1.94 -1.04 -20.67
N ALA A 115 -1.52 -2.27 -20.96
CA ALA A 115 -2.17 -3.43 -20.40
C ALA A 115 -1.57 -3.81 -19.03
N ILE A 116 -2.43 -4.16 -18.09
CA ILE A 116 -2.03 -4.61 -16.76
C ILE A 116 -1.29 -5.94 -16.86
N THR A 117 -0.07 -6.00 -16.36
CA THR A 117 0.75 -7.22 -16.28
C THR A 117 0.51 -8.00 -15.00
N GLY A 118 0.10 -7.32 -13.94
CA GLY A 118 -0.23 -7.93 -12.66
C GLY A 118 -0.68 -6.92 -11.63
N VAL A 119 -1.36 -7.43 -10.60
CA VAL A 119 -1.80 -6.67 -9.42
C VAL A 119 -1.37 -7.40 -8.17
N LYS A 120 -0.84 -6.70 -7.19
CA LYS A 120 -0.41 -7.27 -5.91
C LYS A 120 -0.76 -6.34 -4.76
N VAL A 121 -1.53 -6.85 -3.80
CA VAL A 121 -1.80 -6.13 -2.55
C VAL A 121 -0.63 -6.37 -1.60
N THR A 122 0.01 -5.29 -1.15
CA THR A 122 1.20 -5.32 -0.30
C THR A 122 0.89 -5.03 1.16
N ALA A 123 -0.19 -4.27 1.44
CA ALA A 123 -0.64 -4.02 2.80
C ALA A 123 -2.16 -3.82 2.85
N HIS A 124 -2.80 -4.40 3.86
CA HIS A 124 -4.23 -4.26 4.09
C HIS A 124 -4.60 -4.52 5.56
N GLY A 125 -5.75 -4.01 6.00
CA GLY A 125 -6.35 -4.30 7.29
C GLY A 125 -7.65 -5.09 7.19
N ASP A 126 -7.96 -5.67 6.03
CA ASP A 126 -9.23 -6.34 5.75
C ASP A 126 -9.38 -7.65 6.53
N THR A 127 -10.63 -8.02 6.77
CA THR A 127 -10.99 -9.21 7.56
C THR A 127 -10.49 -10.49 6.89
N PRO A 128 -9.69 -11.32 7.59
CA PRO A 128 -9.25 -12.62 7.09
C PRO A 128 -10.43 -13.54 6.69
N GLY A 129 -10.28 -14.22 5.55
CA GLY A 129 -11.29 -15.16 5.04
C GLY A 129 -12.52 -14.52 4.40
N LEU A 130 -12.68 -13.18 4.48
CA LEU A 130 -13.77 -12.46 3.83
C LEU A 130 -13.21 -11.38 2.91
N GLY A 131 -12.75 -10.26 3.42
CA GLY A 131 -12.15 -9.17 2.62
C GLY A 131 -10.88 -9.60 1.90
N THR A 132 -10.06 -10.44 2.53
CA THR A 132 -8.84 -11.00 1.93
C THR A 132 -9.09 -11.89 0.71
N LYS A 133 -10.32 -12.33 0.45
CA LYS A 133 -10.65 -13.01 -0.82
C LYS A 133 -10.55 -12.09 -2.03
N ALA A 134 -10.80 -10.79 -1.85
CA ALA A 134 -10.62 -9.81 -2.91
C ALA A 134 -9.13 -9.57 -3.26
N HIS A 135 -8.24 -9.92 -2.34
CA HIS A 135 -6.78 -9.80 -2.51
C HIS A 135 -6.11 -11.11 -2.92
N ALA A 136 -6.86 -12.20 -3.03
CA ALA A 136 -6.32 -13.49 -3.40
C ALA A 136 -5.71 -13.45 -4.81
N PRO A 137 -4.53 -14.04 -5.05
CA PRO A 137 -3.88 -14.01 -6.36
C PRO A 137 -4.80 -14.47 -7.49
N GLU A 138 -5.61 -15.50 -7.24
CA GLU A 138 -6.58 -16.04 -8.21
C GLU A 138 -7.65 -14.98 -8.57
N HIS A 139 -8.04 -14.14 -7.61
CA HIS A 139 -9.00 -13.08 -7.84
C HIS A 139 -8.37 -11.89 -8.55
N LEU A 140 -7.11 -11.55 -8.21
CA LEU A 140 -6.37 -10.46 -8.85
C LEU A 140 -6.01 -10.76 -10.31
N GLN A 141 -5.91 -12.04 -10.68
CA GLN A 141 -5.61 -12.47 -12.05
C GLN A 141 -6.61 -11.95 -13.09
N GLN A 142 -7.85 -11.64 -12.70
CA GLN A 142 -8.86 -11.10 -13.61
C GLN A 142 -8.48 -9.74 -14.21
N TYR A 143 -7.60 -8.99 -13.56
CA TYR A 143 -7.14 -7.68 -14.04
C TYR A 143 -6.02 -7.78 -15.09
N VAL A 144 -5.34 -8.92 -15.19
CA VAL A 144 -4.23 -9.10 -16.14
C VAL A 144 -4.74 -9.01 -17.58
N GLY A 145 -4.08 -8.17 -18.37
CA GLY A 145 -4.45 -7.87 -19.75
C GLY A 145 -5.49 -6.77 -19.92
N MET A 146 -6.09 -6.24 -18.83
CA MET A 146 -6.97 -5.08 -18.90
C MET A 146 -6.17 -3.81 -19.22
N ASN A 147 -6.71 -2.96 -20.08
CA ASN A 147 -6.16 -1.63 -20.43
C ASN A 147 -7.15 -0.49 -20.21
N SER A 148 -8.36 -0.83 -19.79
CA SER A 148 -9.46 0.10 -19.51
C SER A 148 -10.43 -0.53 -18.51
N TYR A 149 -11.26 0.29 -17.92
CA TYR A 149 -12.37 -0.12 -17.05
C TYR A 149 -13.67 0.52 -17.55
N ASN A 150 -14.82 -0.06 -17.19
CA ASN A 150 -16.13 0.46 -17.60
C ASN A 150 -16.82 1.26 -16.49
N ASP A 151 -16.56 0.92 -15.23
CA ASP A 151 -17.11 1.61 -14.07
C ASP A 151 -16.07 1.59 -12.93
N PHE A 152 -16.09 2.61 -12.07
CA PHE A 152 -15.24 2.65 -10.88
C PHE A 152 -15.63 1.60 -9.82
N SER A 153 -16.90 1.20 -9.79
CA SER A 153 -17.35 0.17 -8.83
C SER A 153 -17.16 -1.21 -9.42
N ALA A 154 -16.40 -2.07 -8.76
CA ALA A 154 -16.24 -3.48 -9.13
C ALA A 154 -17.57 -4.24 -9.25
N LYS A 155 -18.61 -3.77 -8.53
CA LYS A 155 -19.95 -4.36 -8.63
C LYS A 155 -20.68 -3.93 -9.91
N ALA A 156 -20.42 -2.74 -10.41
CA ALA A 156 -21.07 -2.17 -11.60
C ALA A 156 -20.28 -2.46 -12.89
N ASP A 157 -18.97 -2.69 -12.79
CA ASP A 157 -18.13 -3.00 -13.93
C ASP A 157 -18.35 -4.45 -14.39
N PRO A 158 -18.87 -4.66 -15.62
CA PRO A 158 -19.13 -6.01 -16.14
C PRO A 158 -17.86 -6.79 -16.50
N SER A 159 -16.69 -6.13 -16.54
CA SER A 159 -15.41 -6.76 -16.90
C SER A 159 -14.74 -7.46 -15.72
N VAL A 160 -15.20 -7.19 -14.49
CA VAL A 160 -14.62 -7.77 -13.27
C VAL A 160 -15.65 -8.42 -12.38
N ASN A 161 -15.22 -9.40 -11.59
CA ASN A 161 -16.04 -10.06 -10.60
C ASN A 161 -15.73 -9.49 -9.21
N HIS A 162 -16.75 -9.11 -8.45
CA HIS A 162 -16.60 -8.74 -7.05
C HIS A 162 -16.86 -9.94 -6.13
N VAL A 163 -16.23 -9.96 -4.98
CA VAL A 163 -16.45 -11.00 -3.96
C VAL A 163 -17.75 -10.71 -3.22
N SER A 164 -18.70 -11.64 -3.29
CA SER A 164 -19.96 -11.54 -2.55
C SER A 164 -19.69 -11.47 -1.04
N GLY A 165 -20.29 -10.50 -0.37
CA GLY A 165 -20.06 -10.21 1.05
C GLY A 165 -18.83 -9.37 1.35
N ALA A 166 -17.92 -9.13 0.38
CA ALA A 166 -16.74 -8.29 0.51
C ALA A 166 -16.69 -7.17 -0.56
N THR A 167 -17.82 -6.58 -0.88
CA THR A 167 -17.95 -5.56 -1.94
C THR A 167 -17.05 -4.35 -1.69
N ILE A 168 -16.90 -3.91 -0.43
CA ILE A 168 -16.04 -2.75 -0.09
C ILE A 168 -14.58 -3.07 -0.37
N SER A 169 -14.10 -4.27 -0.01
CA SER A 169 -12.73 -4.70 -0.27
C SER A 169 -12.48 -4.93 -1.77
N SER A 170 -13.45 -5.49 -2.49
CA SER A 170 -13.39 -5.63 -3.95
C SER A 170 -13.34 -4.28 -4.66
N ASN A 171 -14.15 -3.31 -4.20
CA ASN A 171 -14.09 -1.95 -4.72
C ASN A 171 -12.75 -1.29 -4.39
N GLY A 172 -12.18 -1.53 -3.20
CA GLY A 172 -10.87 -1.01 -2.82
C GLY A 172 -9.80 -1.40 -3.84
N VAL A 173 -9.69 -2.68 -4.15
CA VAL A 173 -8.76 -3.19 -5.19
C VAL A 173 -9.08 -2.59 -6.56
N HIS A 174 -10.33 -2.61 -6.97
CA HIS A 174 -10.72 -2.10 -8.29
C HIS A 174 -10.43 -0.60 -8.47
N TYR A 175 -10.66 0.21 -7.43
CA TYR A 175 -10.32 1.64 -7.46
C TYR A 175 -8.82 1.88 -7.66
N GLY A 176 -7.96 1.06 -7.07
CA GLY A 176 -6.53 1.18 -7.25
C GLY A 176 -6.09 0.81 -8.65
N VAL A 177 -6.68 -0.23 -9.22
CA VAL A 177 -6.48 -0.59 -10.63
C VAL A 177 -6.91 0.56 -11.56
N CYS A 178 -8.08 1.16 -11.32
CA CYS A 178 -8.54 2.33 -12.09
C CYS A 178 -7.56 3.51 -11.97
N ALA A 179 -7.11 3.82 -10.75
CA ALA A 179 -6.15 4.90 -10.51
C ALA A 179 -4.79 4.66 -11.20
N ALA A 180 -4.33 3.40 -11.21
CA ALA A 180 -3.10 3.03 -11.90
C ALA A 180 -3.22 3.20 -13.42
N LEU A 181 -4.35 2.83 -14.02
CA LEU A 181 -4.62 3.05 -15.45
C LEU A 181 -4.71 4.54 -15.80
N GLU A 182 -5.32 5.36 -14.94
CA GLU A 182 -5.32 6.82 -15.13
C GLU A 182 -3.91 7.42 -14.99
N GLN A 183 -3.10 6.91 -14.06
CA GLN A 183 -1.70 7.32 -13.92
C GLN A 183 -0.90 6.97 -15.18
N TYR A 184 -1.12 5.80 -15.77
CA TYR A 184 -0.47 5.41 -17.03
C TYR A 184 -0.85 6.36 -18.17
N LYS A 185 -2.14 6.70 -18.33
CA LYS A 185 -2.60 7.66 -19.37
C LYS A 185 -1.93 9.02 -19.22
N LEU A 186 -1.69 9.45 -17.97
CA LEU A 186 -1.11 10.75 -17.68
C LEU A 186 0.41 10.81 -17.92
N VAL A 187 1.12 9.70 -17.65
CA VAL A 187 2.60 9.65 -17.68
C VAL A 187 3.11 8.75 -18.80
N GLY A 188 2.49 7.60 -19.02
CA GLY A 188 2.94 6.57 -19.94
C GLY A 188 2.46 6.74 -21.37
N GLY A 189 1.34 7.44 -21.59
CA GLY A 189 0.81 7.71 -22.93
C GLY A 189 1.46 8.91 -23.64
N ALA A 190 2.52 9.47 -23.11
CA ALA A 190 3.20 10.67 -23.62
C ALA A 190 4.49 10.37 -24.42
N ASN A 191 4.67 9.11 -24.88
CA ASN A 191 5.78 8.73 -25.80
C ASN A 191 5.24 8.36 -27.16
#